data_83f4d1e87002aa87661186f1dad8c88e
#
_entry.id   83f4d1e87002aa87661186f1dad8c88e
#
_cell.length_a   1.000
_cell.length_b   1.000
_cell.length_c   1.000
_cell.angle_alpha   90.00
_cell.angle_beta   90.00
_cell.angle_gamma   90.00
#
_symmetry.space_group_name_H-M   'P 1'
#
loop_
_entity.id
_entity.type
_entity.pdbx_description
1 polymer ?
#
loop_
_entity_poly.entity_id
_entity_poly.type
_entity_poly.pdbx_seq_one_letter_code
_entity_poly.pdbx_strand_id
1 'polypeptide(L)'
;SVRDNLILAAQVLRGFFRPFTKAQANKFADEYIKLLEIKTASADTPIKSLSGGNQQKVILGRWLLTHPEYLILDEPTRGIDVGTKIEIQKLVLKLASEGMSVTFISSETDEMLRTCSRLIVMRDRRMVGELSGNELSQSMIMSTIAGGDTE
;
A
#
# COMPACT_ATOMS: atom_id res chain seq x y z
N SER A 1 11.51 -16.77 1.68
CA SER A 1 11.47 -16.46 0.24
C SER A 1 10.41 -15.42 -0.10
N VAL A 2 10.45 -14.87 -1.31
CA VAL A 2 9.37 -14.02 -1.86
C VAL A 2 8.02 -14.75 -1.79
N ARG A 3 7.98 -16.01 -2.24
CA ARG A 3 6.78 -16.86 -2.16
C ARG A 3 6.22 -16.95 -0.75
N ASP A 4 7.05 -17.31 0.24
CA ASP A 4 6.59 -17.49 1.61
C ASP A 4 6.06 -16.18 2.20
N ASN A 5 6.66 -15.05 1.84
CA ASN A 5 6.19 -13.73 2.25
C ASN A 5 4.84 -13.37 1.61
N LEU A 6 4.63 -13.68 0.33
CA LEU A 6 3.37 -13.41 -0.36
C LEU A 6 2.22 -14.21 0.24
N ILE A 7 2.39 -15.52 0.47
CA ILE A 7 1.31 -16.38 0.96
C ILE A 7 1.05 -16.27 2.46
N LEU A 8 1.92 -15.61 3.23
CA LEU A 8 1.94 -15.65 4.69
C LEU A 8 0.58 -15.29 5.31
N ALA A 9 -0.01 -14.15 4.95
CA ALA A 9 -1.27 -13.71 5.53
C ALA A 9 -2.43 -14.64 5.14
N ALA A 10 -2.52 -15.03 3.89
CA ALA A 10 -3.52 -15.97 3.42
C ALA A 10 -3.39 -17.36 4.08
N GLN A 11 -2.15 -17.80 4.34
CA GLN A 11 -1.89 -19.05 5.08
C GLN A 11 -2.37 -18.97 6.53
N VAL A 12 -2.14 -17.83 7.21
CA VAL A 12 -2.61 -17.60 8.59
C VAL A 12 -4.13 -17.63 8.65
N LEU A 13 -4.81 -16.94 7.73
CA LEU A 13 -6.28 -16.93 7.65
C LEU A 13 -6.87 -18.31 7.33
N ARG A 14 -6.18 -19.12 6.52
CA ARG A 14 -6.61 -20.48 6.19
C ARG A 14 -6.48 -21.44 7.36
N GLY A 15 -5.60 -21.15 8.32
CA GLY A 15 -5.33 -21.92 9.51
C GLY A 15 -4.13 -22.85 9.42
N PHE A 16 -3.54 -23.15 10.57
CA PHE A 16 -2.30 -23.92 10.70
C PHE A 16 -2.39 -25.34 10.12
N PHE A 17 -3.54 -25.99 10.29
CA PHE A 17 -3.74 -27.37 9.85
C PHE A 17 -4.12 -27.54 8.36
N ARG A 18 -4.15 -26.44 7.61
CA ARG A 18 -4.50 -26.44 6.17
C ARG A 18 -3.44 -25.71 5.34
N PRO A 19 -2.18 -26.21 5.32
CA PRO A 19 -1.13 -25.54 4.58
C PRO A 19 -1.44 -25.54 3.07
N PHE A 20 -0.98 -24.49 2.37
CA PHE A 20 -0.96 -24.52 0.92
C PHE A 20 0.00 -25.59 0.42
N THR A 21 -0.39 -26.34 -0.60
CA THR A 21 0.56 -27.20 -1.30
C THR A 21 1.61 -26.34 -2.00
N LYS A 22 2.78 -26.91 -2.28
CA LYS A 22 3.85 -26.20 -2.99
C LYS A 22 3.37 -25.67 -4.36
N ALA A 23 2.53 -26.43 -5.05
CA ALA A 23 1.95 -26.02 -6.34
C ALA A 23 1.03 -24.79 -6.19
N GLN A 24 0.15 -24.79 -5.17
CA GLN A 24 -0.72 -23.64 -4.88
C GLN A 24 0.11 -22.39 -4.49
N ALA A 25 1.09 -22.56 -3.61
CA ALA A 25 1.96 -21.47 -3.18
C ALA A 25 2.75 -20.86 -4.35
N ASN A 26 3.27 -21.69 -5.24
CA ASN A 26 3.95 -21.22 -6.45
C ASN A 26 2.99 -20.46 -7.37
N LYS A 27 1.80 -21.01 -7.63
CA LYS A 27 0.79 -20.33 -8.46
C LYS A 27 0.47 -18.93 -7.95
N PHE A 28 0.20 -18.79 -6.65
CA PHE A 28 -0.06 -17.47 -6.04
C PHE A 28 1.16 -16.54 -6.14
N ALA A 29 2.36 -17.08 -5.88
CA ALA A 29 3.57 -16.26 -5.96
C ALA A 29 3.79 -15.74 -7.40
N ASP A 30 3.67 -16.59 -8.41
CA ASP A 30 3.85 -16.22 -9.82
C ASP A 30 2.80 -15.18 -10.26
N GLU A 31 1.54 -15.36 -9.84
CA GLU A 31 0.45 -14.42 -10.11
C GLU A 31 0.74 -13.04 -9.51
N TYR A 32 1.12 -12.97 -8.24
CA TYR A 32 1.34 -11.69 -7.55
C TYR A 32 2.68 -11.04 -7.90
N ILE A 33 3.71 -11.82 -8.24
CA ILE A 33 4.96 -11.30 -8.81
C ILE A 33 4.65 -10.56 -10.12
N LYS A 34 3.81 -11.15 -10.98
CA LYS A 34 3.39 -10.54 -12.25
C LYS A 34 2.46 -9.34 -12.03
N LEU A 35 1.43 -9.48 -11.18
CA LEU A 35 0.44 -8.43 -10.91
C LEU A 35 1.08 -7.15 -10.40
N LEU A 36 2.07 -7.28 -9.51
CA LEU A 36 2.74 -6.16 -8.83
C LEU A 36 4.07 -5.79 -9.50
N GLU A 37 4.41 -6.45 -10.61
CA GLU A 37 5.67 -6.22 -11.33
C GLU A 37 6.89 -6.28 -10.39
N ILE A 38 6.93 -7.32 -9.52
CA ILE A 38 8.03 -7.51 -8.57
C ILE A 38 9.27 -7.96 -9.34
N LYS A 39 10.32 -7.16 -9.29
CA LYS A 39 11.61 -7.51 -9.93
C LYS A 39 12.37 -8.50 -9.04
N THR A 40 12.28 -9.77 -9.38
CA THR A 40 12.93 -10.89 -8.69
C THR A 40 13.41 -11.94 -9.69
N ALA A 41 14.47 -12.67 -9.36
CA ALA A 41 14.97 -13.77 -10.19
C ALA A 41 14.01 -14.99 -10.14
N SER A 42 13.37 -15.23 -9.00
CA SER A 42 12.40 -16.31 -8.80
C SER A 42 11.56 -16.08 -7.55
N ALA A 43 10.49 -16.86 -7.38
CA ALA A 43 9.70 -16.89 -6.15
C ALA A 43 10.48 -17.40 -4.93
N ASP A 44 11.55 -18.15 -5.14
CA ASP A 44 12.43 -18.69 -4.08
C ASP A 44 13.49 -17.68 -3.60
N THR A 45 13.65 -16.54 -4.30
CA THR A 45 14.60 -15.49 -3.94
C THR A 45 14.34 -14.98 -2.51
N PRO A 46 15.36 -14.85 -1.66
CA PRO A 46 15.21 -14.25 -0.34
C PRO A 46 14.74 -12.79 -0.44
N ILE A 47 13.68 -12.41 0.28
CA ILE A 47 13.12 -11.05 0.21
C ILE A 47 14.17 -9.97 0.53
N LYS A 48 15.10 -10.24 1.44
CA LYS A 48 16.17 -9.31 1.84
C LYS A 48 17.14 -8.94 0.73
N SER A 49 17.19 -9.73 -0.37
CA SER A 49 18.03 -9.44 -1.53
C SER A 49 17.37 -8.52 -2.56
N LEU A 50 16.07 -8.23 -2.38
CA LEU A 50 15.36 -7.29 -3.24
C LEU A 50 15.64 -5.84 -2.84
N SER A 51 15.45 -4.91 -3.79
CA SER A 51 15.41 -3.48 -3.47
C SER A 51 14.24 -3.17 -2.52
N GLY A 52 14.36 -2.08 -1.74
CA GLY A 52 13.32 -1.66 -0.79
C GLY A 52 11.93 -1.57 -1.43
N GLY A 53 11.85 -1.01 -2.63
CA GLY A 53 10.59 -0.91 -3.36
C GLY A 53 9.99 -2.27 -3.75
N ASN A 54 10.82 -3.25 -4.16
CA ASN A 54 10.32 -4.59 -4.44
C ASN A 54 9.93 -5.34 -3.15
N GLN A 55 10.64 -5.10 -2.03
CA GLN A 55 10.20 -5.61 -0.73
C GLN A 55 8.83 -5.05 -0.33
N GLN A 56 8.60 -3.75 -0.55
CA GLN A 56 7.31 -3.10 -0.27
C GLN A 56 6.19 -3.69 -1.14
N LYS A 57 6.44 -3.93 -2.42
CA LYS A 57 5.49 -4.62 -3.31
C LYS A 57 5.15 -6.04 -2.82
N VAL A 58 6.12 -6.79 -2.31
CA VAL A 58 5.87 -8.12 -1.70
C VAL A 58 4.99 -8.00 -0.46
N ILE A 59 5.23 -7.00 0.40
CA ILE A 59 4.41 -6.75 1.59
C ILE A 59 2.97 -6.41 1.19
N LEU A 60 2.80 -5.56 0.18
CA LEU A 60 1.48 -5.21 -0.35
C LEU A 60 0.78 -6.44 -0.93
N GLY A 61 1.49 -7.25 -1.74
CA GLY A 61 0.98 -8.50 -2.31
C GLY A 61 0.53 -9.51 -1.25
N ARG A 62 1.22 -9.58 -0.12
CA ARG A 62 0.85 -10.42 1.03
C ARG A 62 -0.58 -10.15 1.51
N TRP A 63 -0.94 -8.88 1.61
CA TRP A 63 -2.27 -8.48 2.06
C TRP A 63 -3.30 -8.57 0.95
N LEU A 64 -2.95 -8.20 -0.28
CA LEU A 64 -3.87 -8.30 -1.42
C LEU A 64 -4.29 -9.75 -1.71
N LEU A 65 -3.42 -10.74 -1.43
CA LEU A 65 -3.76 -12.16 -1.57
C LEU A 65 -4.87 -12.63 -0.60
N THR A 66 -5.17 -11.86 0.42
CA THR A 66 -6.31 -12.14 1.32
C THR A 66 -7.64 -11.60 0.78
N HIS A 67 -7.64 -10.95 -0.40
CA HIS A 67 -8.81 -10.32 -1.02
C HIS A 67 -9.55 -9.35 -0.07
N PRO A 68 -8.86 -8.35 0.50
CA PRO A 68 -9.49 -7.43 1.43
C PRO A 68 -10.47 -6.50 0.72
N GLU A 69 -11.59 -6.18 1.37
CA GLU A 69 -12.51 -5.13 0.92
C GLU A 69 -12.01 -3.73 1.28
N TYR A 70 -11.20 -3.64 2.34
CA TYR A 70 -10.64 -2.41 2.87
C TYR A 70 -9.15 -2.59 3.18
N LEU A 71 -8.33 -1.67 2.71
CA LEU A 71 -6.88 -1.69 2.87
C LEU A 71 -6.39 -0.39 3.53
N ILE A 72 -5.60 -0.51 4.60
CA ILE A 72 -4.92 0.60 5.25
C ILE A 72 -3.43 0.51 4.92
N LEU A 73 -2.88 1.57 4.35
CA LEU A 73 -1.48 1.72 3.99
C LEU A 73 -0.89 2.87 4.81
N ASP A 74 0.01 2.53 5.72
CA ASP A 74 0.69 3.49 6.58
C ASP A 74 2.12 3.69 6.08
N GLU A 75 2.41 4.88 5.57
CA GLU A 75 3.69 5.29 4.97
C GLU A 75 4.24 4.26 3.94
N PRO A 76 3.43 3.77 2.97
CA PRO A 76 3.80 2.64 2.11
C PRO A 76 4.94 2.97 1.14
N THR A 77 5.28 4.23 0.99
CA THR A 77 6.28 4.75 0.06
C THR A 77 7.52 5.30 0.75
N ARG A 78 7.57 5.19 2.09
CA ARG A 78 8.69 5.73 2.86
C ARG A 78 9.99 4.98 2.61
N GLY A 79 11.04 5.72 2.27
CA GLY A 79 12.38 5.16 2.11
C GLY A 79 12.62 4.36 0.82
N ILE A 80 11.72 4.46 -0.16
CA ILE A 80 11.89 3.86 -1.49
C ILE A 80 12.17 4.93 -2.55
N ASP A 81 12.65 4.51 -3.71
CA ASP A 81 12.95 5.41 -4.83
C ASP A 81 11.68 5.99 -5.48
N VAL A 82 11.82 7.16 -6.13
CA VAL A 82 10.72 7.90 -6.74
C VAL A 82 9.97 7.08 -7.79
N GLY A 83 10.67 6.28 -8.59
CA GLY A 83 10.04 5.44 -9.61
C GLY A 83 9.08 4.43 -8.99
N THR A 84 9.54 3.73 -7.95
CA THR A 84 8.71 2.75 -7.22
C THR A 84 7.56 3.41 -6.45
N LYS A 85 7.75 4.63 -5.89
CA LYS A 85 6.66 5.41 -5.30
C LYS A 85 5.50 5.59 -6.28
N ILE A 86 5.82 6.03 -7.50
CA ILE A 86 4.83 6.24 -8.57
C ILE A 86 4.12 4.93 -8.93
N GLU A 87 4.85 3.82 -8.99
CA GLU A 87 4.27 2.49 -9.28
C GLU A 87 3.27 2.06 -8.19
N ILE A 88 3.60 2.26 -6.91
CA ILE A 88 2.70 1.97 -5.79
C ILE A 88 1.45 2.89 -5.82
N GLN A 89 1.62 4.19 -6.07
CA GLN A 89 0.50 5.13 -6.19
C GLN A 89 -0.47 4.72 -7.32
N LYS A 90 0.06 4.37 -8.50
CA LYS A 90 -0.74 3.86 -9.61
C LYS A 90 -1.49 2.58 -9.25
N LEU A 91 -0.84 1.67 -8.53
CA LEU A 91 -1.48 0.44 -8.06
C LEU A 91 -2.64 0.74 -7.11
N VAL A 92 -2.44 1.64 -6.15
CA VAL A 92 -3.49 2.07 -5.20
C VAL A 92 -4.69 2.67 -5.94
N LEU A 93 -4.45 3.56 -6.91
CA LEU A 93 -5.50 4.15 -7.74
C LEU A 93 -6.25 3.09 -8.54
N LYS A 94 -5.55 2.10 -9.10
CA LYS A 94 -6.16 0.98 -9.81
C LYS A 94 -7.05 0.16 -8.89
N LEU A 95 -6.56 -0.24 -7.71
CA LEU A 95 -7.34 -1.00 -6.73
C LEU A 95 -8.61 -0.24 -6.30
N ALA A 96 -8.49 1.06 -6.07
CA ALA A 96 -9.64 1.91 -5.73
C ALA A 96 -10.65 1.98 -6.89
N SER A 97 -10.19 2.08 -8.14
CA SER A 97 -11.08 2.07 -9.32
C SER A 97 -11.79 0.74 -9.53
N GLU A 98 -11.23 -0.37 -9.03
CA GLU A 98 -11.82 -1.70 -9.04
C GLU A 98 -12.78 -1.95 -7.85
N GLY A 99 -13.01 -0.93 -7.00
CA GLY A 99 -14.00 -0.95 -5.92
C GLY A 99 -13.41 -1.22 -4.53
N MET A 100 -12.10 -1.33 -4.39
CA MET A 100 -11.46 -1.48 -3.07
C MET A 100 -11.47 -0.15 -2.31
N SER A 101 -11.87 -0.18 -1.05
CA SER A 101 -11.70 0.98 -0.17
C SER A 101 -10.27 1.05 0.36
N VAL A 102 -9.58 2.18 0.16
CA VAL A 102 -8.19 2.34 0.59
C VAL A 102 -8.04 3.58 1.46
N THR A 103 -7.43 3.43 2.64
CA THR A 103 -6.88 4.53 3.43
C THR A 103 -5.37 4.57 3.22
N PHE A 104 -4.91 5.69 2.67
CA PHE A 104 -3.50 5.94 2.41
C PHE A 104 -3.01 7.01 3.40
N ILE A 105 -2.03 6.67 4.24
CA ILE A 105 -1.46 7.58 5.23
C ILE A 105 -0.05 7.94 4.77
N SER A 106 0.24 9.23 4.66
CA SER A 106 1.57 9.72 4.31
C SER A 106 1.80 11.11 4.91
N SER A 107 3.04 11.41 5.21
CA SER A 107 3.51 12.76 5.55
C SER A 107 3.86 13.61 4.32
N GLU A 108 3.90 12.99 3.12
CA GLU A 108 4.22 13.67 1.87
C GLU A 108 2.95 14.20 1.19
N THR A 109 2.72 15.50 1.25
CA THR A 109 1.52 16.16 0.69
C THR A 109 1.32 15.90 -0.80
N ASP A 110 2.40 15.86 -1.57
CA ASP A 110 2.36 15.59 -3.01
C ASP A 110 1.84 14.18 -3.35
N GLU A 111 2.18 13.20 -2.50
CA GLU A 111 1.65 11.83 -2.65
C GLU A 111 0.15 11.79 -2.38
N MET A 112 -0.29 12.46 -1.32
CA MET A 112 -1.69 12.54 -0.94
C MET A 112 -2.54 13.19 -2.04
N LEU A 113 -2.07 14.31 -2.61
CA LEU A 113 -2.77 15.01 -3.69
C LEU A 113 -2.87 14.20 -4.98
N ARG A 114 -1.90 13.31 -5.24
CA ARG A 114 -1.93 12.44 -6.43
C ARG A 114 -2.77 11.18 -6.25
N THR A 115 -2.98 10.75 -5.00
CA THR A 115 -3.50 9.41 -4.72
C THR A 115 -4.88 9.43 -4.09
N CYS A 116 -5.24 10.49 -3.36
CA CYS A 116 -6.47 10.55 -2.58
C CYS A 116 -7.50 11.49 -3.19
N SER A 117 -8.77 11.10 -3.14
CA SER A 117 -9.92 11.94 -3.52
C SER A 117 -10.50 12.71 -2.33
N ARG A 118 -10.09 12.36 -1.13
CA ARG A 118 -10.49 12.98 0.14
C ARG A 118 -9.35 12.87 1.13
N LEU A 119 -9.04 13.94 1.84
CA LEU A 119 -7.97 14.00 2.84
C LEU A 119 -8.55 14.32 4.21
N ILE A 120 -8.08 13.58 5.22
CA ILE A 120 -8.25 13.94 6.63
C ILE A 120 -6.89 14.46 7.10
N VAL A 121 -6.87 15.72 7.54
CA VAL A 121 -5.64 16.37 8.03
C VAL A 121 -5.54 16.14 9.53
N MET A 122 -4.43 15.55 9.95
CA MET A 122 -4.13 15.23 11.35
C MET A 122 -2.97 16.11 11.85
N ARG A 123 -3.11 16.68 13.04
CA ARG A 123 -2.03 17.37 13.77
C ARG A 123 -2.16 17.07 15.26
N ASP A 124 -1.05 16.79 15.93
CA ASP A 124 -1.00 16.52 17.38
C ASP A 124 -2.01 15.46 17.85
N ARG A 125 -2.17 14.38 17.03
CA ARG A 125 -3.11 13.27 17.27
C ARG A 125 -4.59 13.68 17.23
N ARG A 126 -4.92 14.82 16.62
CA ARG A 126 -6.28 15.30 16.44
C ARG A 126 -6.56 15.54 14.96
N MET A 127 -7.78 15.33 14.55
CA MET A 127 -8.26 15.74 13.24
C MET A 127 -8.42 17.27 13.28
N VAL A 128 -7.75 17.98 12.36
CA VAL A 128 -7.80 19.44 12.24
C VAL A 128 -8.59 19.91 11.02
N GLY A 129 -8.91 19.01 10.10
CA GLY A 129 -9.74 19.33 8.96
C GLY A 129 -9.95 18.14 8.02
N GLU A 130 -10.90 18.30 7.11
CA GLU A 130 -11.19 17.39 6.01
C GLU A 130 -11.25 18.21 4.72
N LEU A 131 -10.58 17.74 3.67
CA LEU A 131 -10.50 18.40 2.37
C LEU A 131 -10.95 17.43 1.27
N SER A 132 -11.72 17.93 0.30
CA SER A 132 -12.19 17.13 -0.84
C SER A 132 -12.41 17.98 -2.09
N GLY A 133 -12.48 17.34 -3.25
CA GLY A 133 -12.80 18.01 -4.51
C GLY A 133 -11.86 19.18 -4.82
N ASN A 134 -12.41 20.36 -4.98
CA ASN A 134 -11.64 21.58 -5.32
C ASN A 134 -10.75 22.11 -4.19
N GLU A 135 -10.90 21.61 -2.97
CA GLU A 135 -10.07 21.99 -1.82
C GLU A 135 -8.74 21.22 -1.78
N LEU A 136 -8.59 20.20 -2.61
CA LEU A 136 -7.37 19.39 -2.67
C LEU A 136 -6.24 20.16 -3.33
N SER A 137 -5.55 20.97 -2.54
CA SER A 137 -4.37 21.71 -2.94
C SER A 137 -3.34 21.77 -1.82
N GLN A 138 -2.06 21.92 -2.18
CA GLN A 138 -0.99 22.04 -1.20
C GLN A 138 -1.20 23.23 -0.26
N SER A 139 -1.69 24.35 -0.80
CA SER A 139 -1.95 25.57 0.01
C SER A 139 -3.06 25.33 1.04
N MET A 140 -4.14 24.62 0.66
CA MET A 140 -5.24 24.28 1.59
C MET A 140 -4.79 23.31 2.67
N ILE A 141 -4.01 22.29 2.32
CA ILE A 141 -3.44 21.35 3.31
C ILE A 141 -2.59 22.12 4.33
N MET A 142 -1.67 22.98 3.84
CA MET A 142 -0.79 23.75 4.72
C MET A 142 -1.55 24.75 5.60
N SER A 143 -2.56 25.43 5.05
CA SER A 143 -3.42 26.34 5.84
C SER A 143 -4.22 25.59 6.89
N THR A 144 -4.75 24.40 6.57
CA THR A 144 -5.48 23.55 7.51
C THR A 144 -4.57 23.08 8.65
N ILE A 145 -3.33 22.68 8.32
CA ILE A 145 -2.33 22.33 9.34
C ILE A 145 -2.01 23.52 10.23
N ALA A 146 -1.84 24.74 9.66
CA ALA A 146 -1.48 25.95 10.39
C ALA A 146 -2.66 26.54 11.20
N GLY A 147 -3.87 26.49 10.64
CA GLY A 147 -5.07 27.13 11.21
C GLY A 147 -5.88 26.26 12.18
N GLY A 148 -5.42 25.06 12.50
CA GLY A 148 -6.14 24.11 13.38
C GLY A 148 -6.18 24.48 14.88
N ASP A 149 -5.99 25.74 15.25
CA ASP A 149 -6.10 26.28 16.61
C ASP A 149 -7.25 27.28 16.77
N THR A 150 -8.28 27.24 15.96
CA THR A 150 -9.51 28.00 16.24
C THR A 150 -10.56 27.09 16.83
N GLU A 151 -10.57 27.08 18.19
CA GLU A 151 -11.54 26.56 19.15
C GLU A 151 -11.69 25.06 19.30
#